data_b2fb5b294407691a88e6d876c6779fc2
#
_entry.id   b2fb5b294407691a88e6d876c6779fc2
#
_cell.length_a   1.000
_cell.length_b   1.000
_cell.length_c   1.000
_cell.angle_alpha   90.00
_cell.angle_beta   90.00
_cell.angle_gamma   90.00
#
_symmetry.space_group_name_H-M   'P 1'
#
loop_
_entity.id
_entity.type
_entity.pdbx_description
1 polymer ?
#
loop_
_entity_poly.entity_id
_entity_poly.type
_entity_poly.pdbx_seq_one_letter_code
_entity_poly.pdbx_strand_id
1 'polypeptide(L)'
;MNLRFILCSATLVGALIVFQGRLAKQTPAPAQPDTGEKAALMDLTGYWVSVVNQDWRFRMMTPPKGDYAQVPLNAAGRKIVDEFDPALYGGANYQTSGIIDCRAYGGAGLMHMPTRLHITWESPDVLKIETDWGVQTRQLHFTAGRPYGDMELALRRGEAGMSHGPASMQGYSAAAWEQPYRINAAGFQRGAVAGRGGGLGQSQINLAQPGGDLAVVTSDLTPGWLRRNGVPYSSRTRVIEHFQTFQDPTGKQWINVTTEVNDPEYLNTPFLTTADFQKEPDGSKWAPHACKQVEK
;
A
#
# COMPACT_ATOMS: atom_id res chain seq x y z
N MET A 1 -91.46 -25.89 -41.02
CA MET A 1 -90.57 -24.87 -40.57
C MET A 1 -89.19 -25.52 -40.43
N ASN A 2 -88.41 -25.55 -41.51
CA ASN A 2 -87.19 -26.36 -41.67
C ASN A 2 -85.96 -25.41 -41.67
N LEU A 3 -85.13 -25.62 -40.67
CA LEU A 3 -83.86 -24.88 -40.58
C LEU A 3 -82.73 -25.81 -41.07
N ARG A 4 -82.07 -25.43 -42.16
CA ARG A 4 -80.97 -26.17 -42.78
C ARG A 4 -79.66 -25.67 -42.15
N PHE A 5 -78.91 -26.58 -41.55
CA PHE A 5 -77.51 -26.30 -41.10
C PHE A 5 -76.58 -26.52 -42.32
N ILE A 6 -75.75 -25.48 -42.55
CA ILE A 6 -74.66 -25.53 -43.50
C ILE A 6 -73.41 -25.73 -42.69
N LEU A 7 -72.68 -26.87 -42.84
CA LEU A 7 -71.37 -27.09 -42.30
C LEU A 7 -70.33 -26.46 -43.25
N CYS A 8 -69.59 -25.50 -42.71
CA CYS A 8 -68.34 -24.99 -43.34
C CYS A 8 -67.19 -25.75 -42.70
N SER A 9 -66.51 -26.61 -43.47
CA SER A 9 -65.28 -27.24 -43.07
C SER A 9 -64.07 -26.25 -43.36
N ALA A 10 -63.46 -25.72 -42.30
CA ALA A 10 -62.25 -24.96 -42.39
C ALA A 10 -60.99 -25.86 -42.18
N THR A 11 -60.25 -26.06 -43.22
CA THR A 11 -58.94 -26.76 -43.21
C THR A 11 -57.86 -25.83 -42.65
N LEU A 12 -57.39 -26.14 -41.47
CA LEU A 12 -56.22 -25.46 -40.85
C LEU A 12 -54.93 -26.07 -41.41
N VAL A 13 -54.23 -25.34 -42.25
CA VAL A 13 -52.84 -25.64 -42.67
C VAL A 13 -51.92 -25.09 -41.58
N GLY A 14 -51.40 -25.95 -40.72
CA GLY A 14 -50.41 -25.61 -39.70
C GLY A 14 -49.03 -25.44 -40.33
N ALA A 15 -48.54 -24.23 -40.41
CA ALA A 15 -47.13 -23.95 -40.75
C ALA A 15 -46.25 -24.15 -39.50
N LEU A 16 -45.48 -25.26 -39.46
CA LEU A 16 -44.41 -25.48 -38.47
C LEU A 16 -43.25 -24.51 -38.79
N ILE A 17 -43.15 -23.41 -38.03
CA ILE A 17 -41.96 -22.55 -38.05
C ILE A 17 -40.93 -23.23 -37.15
N VAL A 18 -39.94 -23.89 -37.75
CA VAL A 18 -38.74 -24.40 -37.01
C VAL A 18 -37.86 -23.21 -36.67
N PHE A 19 -37.94 -22.76 -35.42
CA PHE A 19 -37.04 -21.76 -34.87
C PHE A 19 -35.66 -22.42 -34.64
N GLN A 20 -34.76 -22.35 -35.63
CA GLN A 20 -33.38 -22.71 -35.45
C GLN A 20 -32.70 -21.63 -34.57
N GLY A 21 -32.76 -21.79 -33.25
CA GLY A 21 -32.02 -21.00 -32.31
C GLY A 21 -30.52 -21.22 -32.56
N ARG A 22 -29.85 -20.27 -33.24
CA ARG A 22 -28.40 -20.19 -33.21
C ARG A 22 -27.98 -19.95 -31.77
N LEU A 23 -27.47 -21.00 -31.11
CA LEU A 23 -26.70 -20.86 -29.89
C LEU A 23 -25.52 -19.92 -30.22
N ALA A 24 -25.65 -18.65 -29.89
CA ALA A 24 -24.52 -17.70 -29.91
C ALA A 24 -23.47 -18.32 -28.97
N LYS A 25 -22.31 -18.70 -29.52
CA LYS A 25 -21.13 -19.01 -28.71
C LYS A 25 -20.87 -17.79 -27.84
N GLN A 26 -21.15 -17.90 -26.54
CA GLN A 26 -20.71 -16.88 -25.58
C GLN A 26 -19.19 -16.82 -25.68
N THR A 27 -18.69 -15.71 -26.16
CA THR A 27 -17.26 -15.40 -26.06
C THR A 27 -16.95 -15.39 -24.56
N PRO A 28 -15.96 -16.19 -24.09
CA PRO A 28 -15.57 -16.14 -22.68
C PRO A 28 -15.30 -14.67 -22.32
N ALA A 29 -15.79 -14.23 -21.17
CA ALA A 29 -15.43 -12.93 -20.65
C ALA A 29 -13.88 -12.85 -20.59
N PRO A 30 -13.27 -11.72 -20.94
CA PRO A 30 -11.83 -11.56 -20.81
C PRO A 30 -11.44 -11.93 -19.36
N ALA A 31 -10.43 -12.79 -19.23
CA ALA A 31 -9.92 -13.16 -17.92
C ALA A 31 -9.51 -11.87 -17.21
N GLN A 32 -9.95 -11.70 -15.95
CA GLN A 32 -9.47 -10.61 -15.13
C GLN A 32 -7.96 -10.74 -14.98
N PRO A 33 -7.21 -9.63 -15.06
CA PRO A 33 -5.77 -9.66 -14.83
C PRO A 33 -5.49 -10.24 -13.44
N ASP A 34 -4.46 -11.06 -13.34
CA ASP A 34 -3.99 -11.56 -12.05
C ASP A 34 -3.61 -10.39 -11.13
N THR A 35 -3.99 -10.48 -9.86
CA THR A 35 -3.70 -9.49 -8.82
C THR A 35 -3.11 -10.19 -7.60
N GLY A 36 -2.69 -9.43 -6.62
CA GLY A 36 -2.21 -9.95 -5.36
C GLY A 36 -1.06 -10.94 -5.52
N GLU A 37 -1.19 -12.09 -4.89
CA GLU A 37 -0.16 -13.14 -4.85
C GLU A 37 0.23 -13.64 -6.24
N LYS A 38 -0.74 -13.85 -7.12
CA LYS A 38 -0.49 -14.37 -8.48
C LYS A 38 0.30 -13.42 -9.38
N ALA A 39 0.15 -12.11 -9.15
CA ALA A 39 0.86 -11.08 -9.90
C ALA A 39 2.14 -10.62 -9.21
N ALA A 40 2.50 -11.24 -8.09
CA ALA A 40 3.63 -10.80 -7.27
C ALA A 40 4.93 -10.70 -8.07
N LEU A 41 5.54 -9.53 -8.02
CA LEU A 41 6.83 -9.25 -8.67
C LEU A 41 8.01 -9.61 -7.78
N MET A 42 7.77 -9.79 -6.47
CA MET A 42 8.75 -10.15 -5.46
C MET A 42 8.11 -10.94 -4.32
N ASP A 43 8.90 -11.72 -3.61
CA ASP A 43 8.46 -12.42 -2.40
C ASP A 43 8.80 -11.58 -1.16
N LEU A 44 7.76 -11.04 -0.52
CA LEU A 44 7.85 -10.30 0.74
C LEU A 44 7.58 -11.19 1.95
N THR A 45 7.17 -12.45 1.78
CA THR A 45 6.74 -13.31 2.89
C THR A 45 7.89 -13.69 3.82
N GLY A 46 7.54 -14.06 5.06
CA GLY A 46 8.48 -14.51 6.09
C GLY A 46 8.75 -13.47 7.17
N TYR A 47 9.85 -13.66 7.89
CA TYR A 47 10.25 -12.83 9.02
C TYR A 47 11.35 -11.85 8.61
N TRP A 48 11.24 -10.63 9.09
CA TRP A 48 12.14 -9.53 8.77
C TRP A 48 12.44 -8.72 10.04
N VAL A 49 13.66 -8.25 10.18
CA VAL A 49 14.06 -7.39 11.29
C VAL A 49 14.46 -6.01 10.80
N SER A 50 13.95 -4.97 11.44
CA SER A 50 14.35 -3.59 11.13
C SER A 50 15.84 -3.40 11.41
N VAL A 51 16.57 -2.87 10.45
CA VAL A 51 17.97 -2.43 10.60
C VAL A 51 17.99 -0.91 10.62
N VAL A 52 18.22 -0.35 11.82
CA VAL A 52 18.17 1.10 12.03
C VAL A 52 19.52 1.72 11.67
N ASN A 53 19.71 2.06 10.41
CA ASN A 53 20.90 2.71 9.86
C ASN A 53 20.72 4.21 9.66
N GLN A 54 19.50 4.72 9.76
CA GLN A 54 19.15 6.13 9.60
C GLN A 54 18.14 6.56 10.66
N ASP A 55 18.09 7.85 10.97
CA ASP A 55 17.20 8.43 11.97
C ASP A 55 17.28 7.79 13.36
N TRP A 56 18.43 7.19 13.68
CA TRP A 56 18.68 6.40 14.88
C TRP A 56 18.12 7.05 16.15
N ARG A 57 18.40 8.34 16.38
CA ARG A 57 17.97 9.05 17.59
C ARG A 57 16.45 9.20 17.70
N PHE A 58 15.73 9.16 16.58
CA PHE A 58 14.27 9.29 16.56
C PHE A 58 13.55 7.94 16.60
N ARG A 59 14.24 6.88 16.20
CA ARG A 59 13.70 5.53 16.11
C ARG A 59 14.01 4.69 17.35
N MET A 60 15.25 4.70 17.82
CA MET A 60 15.69 3.86 18.95
C MET A 60 15.31 4.42 20.31
N MET A 61 15.19 5.72 20.44
CA MET A 61 14.79 6.40 21.68
C MET A 61 13.56 7.27 21.45
N THR A 62 12.81 7.56 22.52
CA THR A 62 11.80 8.61 22.45
C THR A 62 12.51 9.95 22.38
N PRO A 63 12.30 10.76 21.33
CA PRO A 63 12.97 12.06 21.21
C PRO A 63 12.56 13.01 22.35
N PRO A 64 13.37 14.02 22.65
CA PRO A 64 13.01 15.05 23.61
C PRO A 64 11.70 15.76 23.23
N LYS A 65 11.03 16.32 24.24
CA LYS A 65 9.89 17.23 24.05
C LYS A 65 10.30 18.37 23.10
N GLY A 66 9.45 18.68 22.14
CA GLY A 66 9.70 19.73 21.14
C GLY A 66 10.73 19.36 20.05
N ASP A 67 11.29 18.14 20.03
CA ASP A 67 12.20 17.72 18.98
C ASP A 67 11.43 17.11 17.80
N TYR A 68 11.10 17.95 16.85
CA TYR A 68 10.52 17.57 15.55
C TYR A 68 11.48 17.82 14.38
N ALA A 69 12.79 17.85 14.63
CA ALA A 69 13.79 18.05 13.58
C ALA A 69 13.52 17.11 12.37
N GLN A 70 13.66 17.65 11.16
CA GLN A 70 13.37 16.98 9.87
C GLN A 70 11.88 16.75 9.56
N VAL A 71 10.95 16.92 10.50
CA VAL A 71 9.51 16.84 10.20
C VAL A 71 9.01 18.24 9.83
N PRO A 72 8.44 18.45 8.64
CA PRO A 72 8.03 19.77 8.16
C PRO A 72 6.71 20.24 8.78
N LEU A 73 6.62 20.27 10.13
CA LEU A 73 5.41 20.67 10.84
C LEU A 73 5.06 22.15 10.59
N ASN A 74 3.78 22.37 10.37
CA ASN A 74 3.21 23.72 10.41
C ASN A 74 2.98 24.20 11.86
N ALA A 75 2.43 25.39 12.06
CA ALA A 75 2.23 25.96 13.39
C ALA A 75 1.28 25.10 14.26
N ALA A 76 0.25 24.48 13.67
CA ALA A 76 -0.68 23.64 14.40
C ALA A 76 -0.02 22.34 14.88
N GLY A 77 0.76 21.68 14.02
CA GLY A 77 1.52 20.49 14.40
C GLY A 77 2.55 20.76 15.48
N ARG A 78 3.29 21.88 15.39
CA ARG A 78 4.27 22.29 16.41
C ARG A 78 3.62 22.49 17.77
N LYS A 79 2.47 23.16 17.82
CA LYS A 79 1.73 23.37 19.07
C LYS A 79 1.44 22.04 19.79
N ILE A 80 1.04 20.99 19.06
CA ILE A 80 0.75 19.68 19.65
C ILE A 80 2.02 19.05 20.24
N VAL A 81 3.16 19.13 19.53
CA VAL A 81 4.43 18.57 20.04
C VAL A 81 4.92 19.34 21.28
N ASP A 82 4.71 20.65 21.32
CA ASP A 82 5.07 21.48 22.45
C ASP A 82 4.19 21.23 23.68
N GLU A 83 2.98 20.66 23.50
CA GLU A 83 2.07 20.24 24.55
C GLU A 83 2.34 18.80 25.07
N PHE A 84 3.30 18.08 24.46
CA PHE A 84 3.66 16.72 24.90
C PHE A 84 4.04 16.70 26.37
N ASP A 85 3.40 15.81 27.13
CA ASP A 85 3.64 15.64 28.56
C ASP A 85 4.52 14.41 28.86
N PRO A 86 5.82 14.61 29.15
CA PRO A 86 6.72 13.49 29.49
C PRO A 86 6.28 12.68 30.69
N ALA A 87 5.51 13.26 31.62
CA ALA A 87 5.08 12.57 32.84
C ALA A 87 4.22 11.34 32.53
N LEU A 88 3.43 11.40 31.47
CA LEU A 88 2.60 10.29 31.01
C LEU A 88 3.43 9.10 30.49
N TYR A 89 4.71 9.30 30.21
CA TYR A 89 5.60 8.36 29.52
C TYR A 89 6.84 7.99 30.35
N GLY A 90 6.81 8.17 31.65
CA GLY A 90 7.92 7.82 32.54
C GLY A 90 8.68 9.02 33.12
N GLY A 91 8.09 10.20 33.12
CA GLY A 91 8.64 11.42 33.73
C GLY A 91 10.00 11.80 33.17
N ALA A 92 10.98 12.07 34.02
CA ALA A 92 12.33 12.46 33.59
C ALA A 92 13.07 11.41 32.74
N ASN A 93 12.68 10.15 32.83
CA ASN A 93 13.29 9.03 32.10
C ASN A 93 12.43 8.56 30.91
N TYR A 94 11.51 9.39 30.42
CA TYR A 94 10.57 8.98 29.37
C TYR A 94 11.24 8.50 28.08
N GLN A 95 12.45 8.98 27.74
CA GLN A 95 13.18 8.53 26.56
C GLN A 95 13.56 7.03 26.64
N THR A 96 13.74 6.50 27.84
CA THR A 96 14.20 5.13 28.11
C THR A 96 13.22 4.31 28.93
N SER A 97 12.05 4.85 29.27
CA SER A 97 11.06 4.21 30.16
C SER A 97 10.47 2.90 29.60
N GLY A 98 10.61 2.66 28.29
CA GLY A 98 9.97 1.52 27.62
C GLY A 98 8.45 1.68 27.45
N ILE A 99 7.85 2.78 27.91
CA ILE A 99 6.44 3.09 27.67
C ILE A 99 6.32 3.67 26.27
N ILE A 100 5.57 3.00 25.41
CA ILE A 100 5.32 3.44 24.04
C ILE A 100 3.82 3.49 23.82
N ASP A 101 3.32 4.69 23.52
CA ASP A 101 1.91 4.89 23.19
C ASP A 101 1.56 4.23 21.86
N CYS A 102 0.43 3.50 21.84
CA CYS A 102 -0.03 2.82 20.65
C CYS A 102 -0.22 3.76 19.44
N ARG A 103 -0.48 5.04 19.67
CA ARG A 103 -0.60 6.04 18.59
C ARG A 103 0.66 6.19 17.74
N ALA A 104 1.84 5.82 18.27
CA ALA A 104 3.10 5.81 17.53
C ALA A 104 3.24 4.62 16.57
N TYR A 105 2.37 3.61 16.70
CA TYR A 105 2.33 2.42 15.85
C TYR A 105 1.19 2.47 14.83
N GLY A 106 0.61 3.62 14.58
CA GLY A 106 -0.38 3.79 13.52
C GLY A 106 0.24 3.70 12.12
N GLY A 107 -0.60 3.47 11.11
CA GLY A 107 -0.17 3.20 9.74
C GLY A 107 0.78 4.22 9.13
N ALA A 108 0.73 5.49 9.58
CA ALA A 108 1.64 6.53 9.08
C ALA A 108 3.07 6.46 9.66
N GLY A 109 3.25 5.81 10.82
CA GLY A 109 4.55 5.70 11.48
C GLY A 109 5.09 4.27 11.56
N LEU A 110 4.24 3.26 11.34
CA LEU A 110 4.52 1.86 11.64
C LEU A 110 5.81 1.35 11.02
N MET A 111 6.01 1.57 9.72
CA MET A 111 7.18 1.05 9.00
C MET A 111 8.48 1.74 9.40
N HIS A 112 8.40 2.91 10.05
CA HIS A 112 9.58 3.60 10.58
C HIS A 112 9.95 3.17 12.00
N MET A 113 9.08 2.45 12.72
CA MET A 113 9.36 1.91 14.05
C MET A 113 10.35 0.74 13.99
N PRO A 114 11.29 0.63 14.96
CA PRO A 114 12.19 -0.52 15.04
C PRO A 114 11.40 -1.74 15.53
N THR A 115 11.03 -2.61 14.61
CA THR A 115 10.22 -3.80 14.88
C THR A 115 10.65 -4.96 13.98
N ARG A 116 10.23 -6.18 14.29
CA ARG A 116 10.21 -7.28 13.33
C ARG A 116 8.88 -7.29 12.61
N LEU A 117 8.92 -7.76 11.38
CA LEU A 117 7.73 -7.99 10.58
C LEU A 117 7.57 -9.49 10.35
N HIS A 118 6.33 -9.96 10.39
CA HIS A 118 5.93 -11.25 9.86
C HIS A 118 4.93 -10.98 8.73
N ILE A 119 5.32 -11.29 7.51
CA ILE A 119 4.55 -10.99 6.31
C ILE A 119 4.03 -12.30 5.72
N THR A 120 2.73 -12.39 5.51
CA THR A 120 2.06 -13.59 4.97
C THR A 120 0.90 -13.20 4.06
N TRP A 121 0.59 -14.05 3.09
CA TRP A 121 -0.68 -13.94 2.38
C TRP A 121 -1.81 -14.46 3.27
N GLU A 122 -2.78 -13.60 3.58
CA GLU A 122 -4.00 -13.98 4.30
C GLU A 122 -5.06 -14.52 3.33
N SER A 123 -5.05 -14.00 2.12
CA SER A 123 -5.84 -14.49 0.98
C SER A 123 -5.08 -14.15 -0.32
N PRO A 124 -5.50 -14.66 -1.49
CA PRO A 124 -4.84 -14.33 -2.75
C PRO A 124 -4.70 -12.83 -3.05
N ASP A 125 -5.56 -12.00 -2.47
CA ASP A 125 -5.59 -10.55 -2.69
C ASP A 125 -5.37 -9.71 -1.42
N VAL A 126 -4.93 -10.33 -0.32
CA VAL A 126 -4.61 -9.62 0.93
C VAL A 126 -3.26 -10.07 1.48
N LEU A 127 -2.29 -9.18 1.44
CA LEU A 127 -0.99 -9.36 2.10
C LEU A 127 -1.06 -8.79 3.51
N LYS A 128 -0.80 -9.62 4.52
CA LYS A 128 -0.83 -9.25 5.94
C LYS A 128 0.58 -8.97 6.45
N ILE A 129 0.75 -7.87 7.16
CA ILE A 129 1.96 -7.50 7.88
C ILE A 129 1.63 -7.47 9.38
N GLU A 130 2.30 -8.30 10.16
CA GLU A 130 2.25 -8.31 11.61
C GLU A 130 3.56 -7.75 12.16
N THR A 131 3.50 -7.07 13.31
CA THR A 131 4.69 -6.54 14.00
C THR A 131 4.81 -7.14 15.39
N ASP A 132 6.04 -7.44 15.84
CA ASP A 132 6.28 -7.92 17.21
C ASP A 132 6.25 -6.76 18.23
N TRP A 133 6.82 -5.60 17.91
CA TRP A 133 6.71 -4.41 18.74
C TRP A 133 5.47 -3.60 18.36
N GLY A 134 4.72 -3.20 19.38
CA GLY A 134 3.41 -2.59 19.21
C GLY A 134 2.29 -3.60 18.99
N VAL A 135 2.60 -4.83 18.56
CA VAL A 135 1.65 -5.91 18.24
C VAL A 135 0.54 -5.39 17.33
N GLN A 136 0.92 -4.98 16.13
CA GLN A 136 0.00 -4.46 15.13
C GLN A 136 -0.20 -5.46 14.01
N THR A 137 -1.38 -5.40 13.39
CA THR A 137 -1.69 -6.12 12.15
C THR A 137 -2.19 -5.13 11.12
N ARG A 138 -1.59 -5.15 9.94
CA ARG A 138 -1.94 -4.31 8.80
C ARG A 138 -2.24 -5.20 7.60
N GLN A 139 -3.30 -4.90 6.87
CA GLN A 139 -3.71 -5.62 5.68
C GLN A 139 -3.53 -4.73 4.45
N LEU A 140 -2.86 -5.26 3.44
CA LEU A 140 -2.66 -4.61 2.15
C LEU A 140 -3.58 -5.27 1.13
N HIS A 141 -4.56 -4.52 0.63
CA HIS A 141 -5.63 -5.01 -0.22
C HIS A 141 -5.32 -4.76 -1.70
N PHE A 142 -5.20 -5.83 -2.48
CA PHE A 142 -5.04 -5.75 -3.92
C PHE A 142 -6.40 -5.74 -4.60
N THR A 143 -6.67 -4.72 -5.40
CA THR A 143 -7.94 -4.60 -6.12
C THR A 143 -7.69 -4.77 -7.61
N ALA A 144 -8.40 -5.72 -8.22
CA ALA A 144 -8.31 -5.98 -9.63
C ALA A 144 -8.61 -4.71 -10.46
N GLY A 145 -7.78 -4.44 -11.45
CA GLY A 145 -8.02 -3.41 -12.45
C GLY A 145 -7.76 -1.96 -12.00
N ARG A 146 -7.18 -1.73 -10.82
CA ARG A 146 -6.70 -0.39 -10.44
C ARG A 146 -5.17 -0.35 -10.46
N PRO A 147 -4.56 0.23 -11.48
CA PRO A 147 -3.13 0.53 -11.48
C PRO A 147 -2.82 1.57 -10.38
N TYR A 148 -1.63 1.47 -9.80
CA TYR A 148 -1.17 2.37 -8.74
C TYR A 148 -1.32 3.86 -9.11
N GLY A 149 -0.95 4.24 -10.32
CA GLY A 149 -1.04 5.63 -10.78
C GLY A 149 -2.44 6.24 -10.67
N ASP A 150 -3.49 5.44 -10.84
CA ASP A 150 -4.87 5.89 -10.66
C ASP A 150 -5.21 6.09 -9.18
N MET A 151 -4.67 5.22 -8.29
CA MET A 151 -4.86 5.34 -6.84
C MET A 151 -4.15 6.56 -6.30
N GLU A 152 -2.88 6.76 -6.66
CA GLU A 152 -2.09 7.91 -6.26
C GLU A 152 -2.73 9.22 -6.75
N LEU A 153 -3.15 9.26 -8.01
CA LEU A 153 -3.76 10.45 -8.59
C LEU A 153 -5.09 10.81 -7.90
N ALA A 154 -5.92 9.82 -7.60
CA ALA A 154 -7.17 10.02 -6.86
C ALA A 154 -6.90 10.59 -5.46
N LEU A 155 -5.87 10.07 -4.76
CA LEU A 155 -5.47 10.60 -3.46
C LEU A 155 -4.95 12.03 -3.53
N ARG A 156 -4.07 12.33 -4.47
CA ARG A 156 -3.50 13.68 -4.65
C ARG A 156 -4.59 14.70 -5.00
N ARG A 157 -5.66 14.28 -5.66
CA ARG A 157 -6.81 15.13 -5.98
C ARG A 157 -7.80 15.28 -4.82
N GLY A 158 -7.65 14.52 -3.74
CA GLY A 158 -8.59 14.52 -2.62
C GLY A 158 -9.97 14.00 -3.02
N GLU A 159 -10.05 13.12 -4.02
CA GLU A 159 -11.31 12.57 -4.50
C GLU A 159 -11.98 11.75 -3.40
N ALA A 160 -13.19 12.19 -3.00
CA ALA A 160 -14.06 11.44 -2.11
C ALA A 160 -14.47 10.14 -2.82
N GLY A 161 -14.20 8.99 -2.19
CA GLY A 161 -14.57 7.69 -2.76
C GLY A 161 -13.56 6.59 -2.43
N MET A 162 -12.51 6.93 -1.70
CA MET A 162 -11.53 5.97 -1.20
C MET A 162 -11.71 5.64 0.28
N SER A 163 -12.84 6.04 0.90
CA SER A 163 -13.18 5.53 2.22
C SER A 163 -13.71 4.11 2.09
N HIS A 164 -13.08 3.17 2.77
CA HIS A 164 -13.41 1.75 2.71
C HIS A 164 -14.03 1.25 4.02
N GLY A 165 -14.39 2.19 4.90
CA GLY A 165 -15.02 1.85 6.18
C GLY A 165 -14.68 2.84 7.30
N PRO A 166 -14.93 2.45 8.55
CA PRO A 166 -14.58 3.28 9.70
C PRO A 166 -13.08 3.44 9.81
N ALA A 167 -12.64 4.64 10.20
CA ALA A 167 -11.22 4.91 10.43
C ALA A 167 -10.64 3.98 11.51
N SER A 168 -9.41 3.52 11.29
CA SER A 168 -8.69 2.69 12.22
C SER A 168 -7.24 3.17 12.39
N MET A 169 -6.53 2.65 13.38
CA MET A 169 -5.12 3.00 13.60
C MET A 169 -4.24 2.64 12.40
N GLN A 170 -4.54 1.53 11.72
CA GLN A 170 -3.80 1.10 10.54
C GLN A 170 -4.40 1.64 9.23
N GLY A 171 -5.59 2.22 9.29
CA GLY A 171 -6.31 2.70 8.10
C GLY A 171 -6.72 1.57 7.17
N TYR A 172 -7.00 1.93 5.93
CA TYR A 172 -7.18 1.03 4.80
C TYR A 172 -6.03 1.20 3.81
N SER A 173 -5.33 0.13 3.50
CA SER A 173 -4.18 0.12 2.59
C SER A 173 -4.55 -0.57 1.28
N ALA A 174 -4.69 0.21 0.21
CA ALA A 174 -4.82 -0.30 -1.15
C ALA A 174 -3.43 -0.55 -1.73
N ALA A 175 -3.22 -1.71 -2.34
CA ALA A 175 -1.93 -2.16 -2.84
C ALA A 175 -1.98 -2.49 -4.34
N ALA A 176 -0.88 -2.26 -5.03
CA ALA A 176 -0.69 -2.65 -6.42
C ALA A 176 0.79 -2.95 -6.71
N TRP A 177 1.03 -3.92 -7.57
CA TRP A 177 2.36 -4.18 -8.11
C TRP A 177 2.68 -3.17 -9.20
N GLU A 178 3.76 -2.42 -9.05
CA GLU A 178 4.29 -1.54 -10.09
C GLU A 178 5.36 -2.27 -10.88
N GLN A 179 5.08 -2.51 -12.15
CA GLN A 179 6.11 -3.03 -13.05
C GLN A 179 7.10 -1.90 -13.40
N PRO A 180 8.40 -2.23 -13.54
CA PRO A 180 9.36 -1.27 -14.05
C PRO A 180 8.85 -0.70 -15.37
N TYR A 181 8.98 0.61 -15.53
CA TYR A 181 8.57 1.29 -16.76
C TYR A 181 9.25 0.63 -17.97
N ARG A 182 8.49 -0.15 -18.74
CA ARG A 182 8.96 -0.71 -19.99
C ARG A 182 9.04 0.43 -20.99
N ILE A 183 10.23 0.96 -21.20
CA ILE A 183 10.49 1.79 -22.40
C ILE A 183 10.32 0.85 -23.59
N ASN A 184 9.14 0.88 -24.21
CA ASN A 184 8.96 0.19 -25.47
C ASN A 184 9.96 0.79 -26.46
N ALA A 185 10.90 -0.01 -26.92
CA ALA A 185 11.88 0.40 -27.95
C ALA A 185 11.21 1.03 -29.18
N ALA A 186 9.95 0.69 -29.45
CA ALA A 186 9.10 1.31 -30.47
C ALA A 186 8.78 2.80 -30.19
N GLY A 187 8.78 3.26 -28.94
CA GLY A 187 8.60 4.67 -28.58
C GLY A 187 9.81 5.54 -28.89
N PHE A 188 11.00 4.96 -28.90
CA PHE A 188 12.23 5.67 -29.26
C PHE A 188 12.40 5.85 -30.78
N GLN A 189 11.74 5.02 -31.59
CA GLN A 189 11.82 5.13 -33.06
C GLN A 189 10.99 6.26 -33.67
N ARG A 190 10.03 6.83 -32.94
CA ARG A 190 9.19 7.94 -33.46
C ARG A 190 9.82 9.33 -33.30
N GLY A 191 10.93 9.47 -32.61
CA GLY A 191 11.65 10.74 -32.48
C GLY A 191 12.99 10.82 -33.19
N ALA A 192 13.41 9.77 -33.89
CA ALA A 192 14.63 9.80 -34.70
C ALA A 192 14.35 10.57 -35.99
N VAL A 193 14.63 11.86 -35.96
CA VAL A 193 14.80 12.67 -37.16
C VAL A 193 15.82 11.95 -38.06
N ALA A 194 15.44 11.66 -39.27
CA ALA A 194 16.31 11.08 -40.28
C ALA A 194 17.48 12.02 -40.56
N GLY A 195 18.53 11.92 -39.78
CA GLY A 195 19.84 12.56 -39.95
C GLY A 195 20.85 11.53 -40.35
N ARG A 196 21.39 11.70 -41.54
CA ARG A 196 22.46 10.88 -42.13
C ARG A 196 23.62 10.68 -41.17
N GLY A 197 24.01 9.41 -40.98
CA GLY A 197 25.40 9.03 -40.71
C GLY A 197 25.75 8.80 -39.24
N GLY A 198 26.07 7.58 -38.92
CA GLY A 198 26.74 7.20 -37.68
C GLY A 198 26.04 6.05 -36.96
N GLY A 199 26.42 4.81 -37.27
CA GLY A 199 26.03 3.63 -36.53
C GLY A 199 26.57 3.73 -35.11
N LEU A 200 25.77 4.21 -34.19
CA LEU A 200 25.96 3.94 -32.74
C LEU A 200 25.43 2.54 -32.52
N GLY A 201 26.31 1.66 -32.08
CA GLY A 201 26.00 0.28 -31.76
C GLY A 201 24.71 0.22 -30.93
N GLN A 202 23.82 -0.67 -31.32
CA GLN A 202 22.65 -1.03 -30.50
C GLN A 202 23.18 -1.54 -29.17
N SER A 203 23.39 -0.65 -28.21
CA SER A 203 23.43 -1.03 -26.82
C SER A 203 22.05 -1.60 -26.54
N GLN A 204 21.94 -2.92 -26.61
CA GLN A 204 20.79 -3.62 -26.05
C GLN A 204 20.84 -3.33 -24.55
N ILE A 205 20.19 -2.24 -24.16
CA ILE A 205 19.83 -2.05 -22.77
C ILE A 205 18.89 -3.21 -22.48
N ASN A 206 19.40 -4.22 -21.83
CA ASN A 206 18.63 -5.38 -21.40
C ASN A 206 17.73 -4.89 -20.25
N LEU A 207 16.58 -4.30 -20.61
CA LEU A 207 15.57 -3.79 -19.69
C LEU A 207 14.78 -4.93 -19.01
N ALA A 208 15.17 -6.17 -19.24
CA ALA A 208 14.64 -7.30 -18.50
C ALA A 208 15.34 -7.43 -17.14
N GLN A 209 15.39 -6.36 -16.35
CA GLN A 209 15.63 -6.53 -14.93
C GLN A 209 14.33 -7.03 -14.32
N PRO A 210 14.33 -8.24 -13.72
CA PRO A 210 13.23 -8.61 -12.84
C PRO A 210 13.27 -7.61 -11.67
N GLY A 211 12.27 -6.82 -11.57
CA GLY A 211 12.16 -5.80 -10.57
C GLY A 211 10.79 -5.16 -10.67
N GLY A 212 10.42 -4.49 -9.67
CA GLY A 212 9.17 -3.77 -9.54
C GLY A 212 9.02 -3.42 -8.07
N ASP A 213 8.04 -2.60 -7.79
CA ASP A 213 7.75 -2.16 -6.45
C ASP A 213 6.37 -2.70 -6.05
N LEU A 214 6.19 -2.96 -4.74
CA LEU A 214 4.85 -2.97 -4.19
C LEU A 214 4.54 -1.54 -3.77
N ALA A 215 3.58 -0.92 -4.45
CA ALA A 215 3.08 0.40 -4.10
C ALA A 215 1.82 0.28 -3.24
N VAL A 216 1.76 1.05 -2.17
CA VAL A 216 0.67 1.03 -1.19
C VAL A 216 0.21 2.45 -0.92
N VAL A 217 -1.11 2.62 -0.90
CA VAL A 217 -1.74 3.89 -0.55
C VAL A 217 -2.68 3.66 0.62
N THR A 218 -2.46 4.39 1.74
CA THR A 218 -3.26 4.23 2.95
C THR A 218 -4.07 5.47 3.25
N SER A 219 -5.34 5.25 3.55
CA SER A 219 -6.33 6.24 3.98
C SER A 219 -7.07 5.78 5.24
N ASP A 220 -8.08 6.55 5.66
CA ASP A 220 -8.97 6.21 6.77
C ASP A 220 -8.23 5.92 8.09
N LEU A 221 -7.18 6.71 8.35
CA LEU A 221 -6.40 6.62 9.58
C LEU A 221 -7.10 7.37 10.72
N THR A 222 -7.08 6.81 11.93
CA THR A 222 -7.32 7.61 13.14
C THR A 222 -6.09 8.46 13.45
N PRO A 223 -6.24 9.64 14.08
CA PRO A 223 -5.11 10.48 14.45
C PRO A 223 -4.08 9.73 15.31
N GLY A 224 -2.81 9.98 15.06
CA GLY A 224 -1.72 9.31 15.75
C GLY A 224 -0.43 10.12 15.74
N TRP A 225 0.69 9.43 15.93
CA TRP A 225 2.00 10.04 16.00
C TRP A 225 2.99 9.45 15.00
N LEU A 226 3.74 10.32 14.33
CA LEU A 226 4.87 9.95 13.48
C LEU A 226 6.12 9.60 14.30
N ARG A 227 6.20 10.12 15.52
CA ARG A 227 7.29 9.88 16.48
C ARG A 227 6.75 9.75 17.89
N ARG A 228 7.45 9.01 18.73
CA ARG A 228 7.06 8.70 20.10
C ARG A 228 6.92 9.91 21.05
N ASN A 229 7.43 11.06 20.66
CA ASN A 229 7.30 12.31 21.43
C ASN A 229 6.13 13.20 20.98
N GLY A 230 5.09 12.59 20.41
CA GLY A 230 3.85 13.29 20.09
C GLY A 230 3.87 14.10 18.79
N VAL A 231 4.80 13.84 17.86
CA VAL A 231 4.76 14.44 16.52
C VAL A 231 3.52 13.94 15.79
N PRO A 232 2.50 14.79 15.54
CA PRO A 232 1.17 14.33 15.16
C PRO A 232 1.04 14.03 13.67
N TYR A 233 0.03 13.18 13.38
CA TYR A 233 -0.66 13.14 12.12
C TYR A 233 -2.19 13.12 12.35
N SER A 234 -2.95 13.63 11.40
CA SER A 234 -4.40 13.77 11.52
C SER A 234 -5.16 12.62 10.84
N SER A 235 -6.49 12.60 11.00
CA SER A 235 -7.37 11.70 10.24
C SER A 235 -7.42 11.99 8.74
N ARG A 236 -6.91 13.16 8.31
CA ARG A 236 -6.81 13.54 6.89
C ARG A 236 -5.53 13.07 6.24
N THR A 237 -4.67 12.41 7.01
CA THR A 237 -3.40 11.87 6.51
C THR A 237 -3.62 10.84 5.42
N ARG A 238 -2.73 10.90 4.42
CA ARG A 238 -2.56 9.89 3.38
C ARG A 238 -1.12 9.45 3.37
N VAL A 239 -0.91 8.16 3.28
CA VAL A 239 0.42 7.56 3.25
C VAL A 239 0.61 6.85 1.93
N ILE A 240 1.74 7.11 1.28
CA ILE A 240 2.17 6.41 0.07
C ILE A 240 3.45 5.66 0.43
N GLU A 241 3.51 4.38 0.13
CA GLU A 241 4.67 3.54 0.43
C GLU A 241 5.08 2.73 -0.78
N HIS A 242 6.38 2.57 -0.94
CA HIS A 242 6.99 1.71 -1.93
C HIS A 242 7.87 0.69 -1.23
N PHE A 243 7.57 -0.59 -1.43
CA PHE A 243 8.35 -1.71 -0.91
C PHE A 243 9.20 -2.26 -2.04
N GLN A 244 10.49 -2.31 -1.84
CA GLN A 244 11.47 -2.85 -2.80
C GLN A 244 12.27 -3.96 -2.13
N THR A 245 12.60 -5.02 -2.87
CA THR A 245 13.49 -6.05 -2.38
C THR A 245 14.82 -5.99 -3.11
N PHE A 246 15.90 -6.26 -2.38
CA PHE A 246 17.21 -6.41 -2.96
C PHE A 246 18.03 -7.46 -2.19
N GLN A 247 19.11 -7.91 -2.79
CA GLN A 247 20.08 -8.79 -2.16
C GLN A 247 21.41 -8.07 -2.04
N ASP A 248 22.00 -8.11 -0.85
CA ASP A 248 23.31 -7.52 -0.65
C ASP A 248 24.44 -8.43 -1.21
N PRO A 249 25.68 -7.94 -1.33
CA PRO A 249 26.79 -8.73 -1.84
C PRO A 249 27.10 -10.00 -1.04
N THR A 250 26.60 -10.13 0.19
CA THR A 250 26.76 -11.33 1.02
C THR A 250 25.64 -12.35 0.82
N GLY A 251 24.66 -12.04 -0.03
CA GLY A 251 23.53 -12.91 -0.32
C GLY A 251 22.33 -12.74 0.61
N LYS A 252 22.36 -11.79 1.55
CA LYS A 252 21.23 -11.52 2.44
C LYS A 252 20.15 -10.74 1.71
N GLN A 253 18.90 -11.10 2.00
CA GLN A 253 17.74 -10.43 1.42
C GLN A 253 17.29 -9.27 2.30
N TRP A 254 16.87 -8.20 1.65
CA TRP A 254 16.44 -6.97 2.27
C TRP A 254 15.12 -6.47 1.66
N ILE A 255 14.34 -5.79 2.49
CA ILE A 255 13.25 -4.92 2.06
C ILE A 255 13.65 -3.49 2.41
N ASN A 256 13.56 -2.58 1.45
CA ASN A 256 13.53 -1.14 1.68
C ASN A 256 12.09 -0.65 1.55
N VAL A 257 11.65 0.16 2.49
CA VAL A 257 10.33 0.81 2.46
C VAL A 257 10.53 2.31 2.46
N THR A 258 10.17 2.96 1.35
CA THR A 258 10.07 4.41 1.29
C THR A 258 8.64 4.81 1.64
N THR A 259 8.48 5.71 2.60
CA THR A 259 7.19 6.20 3.09
C THR A 259 7.07 7.69 2.87
N GLU A 260 6.02 8.14 2.19
CA GLU A 260 5.62 9.53 2.06
C GLU A 260 4.33 9.77 2.86
N VAL A 261 4.40 10.65 3.86
CA VAL A 261 3.25 11.04 4.67
C VAL A 261 2.77 12.41 4.22
N ASN A 262 1.53 12.47 3.75
CA ASN A 262 0.85 13.69 3.35
C ASN A 262 -0.23 14.02 4.38
N ASP A 263 -0.06 15.10 5.14
CA ASP A 263 -1.03 15.57 6.12
C ASP A 263 -1.32 17.07 5.92
N PRO A 264 -2.49 17.43 5.38
CA PRO A 264 -2.82 18.83 5.12
C PRO A 264 -3.12 19.64 6.39
N GLU A 265 -3.25 18.98 7.55
CA GLU A 265 -3.58 19.63 8.82
C GLU A 265 -2.32 20.02 9.60
N TYR A 266 -1.27 19.16 9.59
CA TYR A 266 -0.10 19.35 10.45
C TYR A 266 1.22 19.52 9.70
N LEU A 267 1.29 19.20 8.40
CA LEU A 267 2.51 19.32 7.61
C LEU A 267 2.43 20.46 6.59
N ASN A 268 3.56 21.15 6.39
CA ASN A 268 3.71 22.14 5.31
C ASN A 268 3.98 21.48 3.95
N THR A 269 4.68 20.34 3.96
CA THR A 269 5.06 19.55 2.79
C THR A 269 5.04 18.08 3.18
N PRO A 270 5.01 17.15 2.22
CA PRO A 270 5.13 15.72 2.51
C PRO A 270 6.36 15.41 3.36
N PHE A 271 6.21 14.51 4.34
CA PHE A 271 7.31 13.99 5.14
C PHE A 271 7.72 12.63 4.60
N LEU A 272 8.99 12.51 4.18
CA LEU A 272 9.54 11.29 3.62
C LEU A 272 10.47 10.61 4.63
N THR A 273 10.33 9.29 4.72
CA THR A 273 11.21 8.42 5.48
C THR A 273 11.54 7.16 4.70
N THR A 274 12.63 6.50 5.09
CA THR A 274 12.95 5.16 4.60
C THR A 274 13.22 4.23 5.79
N ALA A 275 12.99 2.94 5.59
CA ALA A 275 13.28 1.92 6.58
C ALA A 275 13.78 0.65 5.87
N ASP A 276 14.84 0.05 6.41
CA ASP A 276 15.41 -1.17 5.90
C ASP A 276 15.10 -2.33 6.84
N PHE A 277 14.75 -3.48 6.24
CA PHE A 277 14.49 -4.72 6.95
C PHE A 277 15.33 -5.83 6.33
N GLN A 278 16.05 -6.57 7.16
CA GLN A 278 16.81 -7.74 6.75
C GLN A 278 15.99 -9.01 7.00
N LYS A 279 15.98 -9.94 6.04
CA LYS A 279 15.30 -11.24 6.20
C LYS A 279 15.91 -12.04 7.31
N GLU A 280 15.07 -12.59 8.19
CA GLU A 280 15.46 -13.59 9.18
C GLU A 280 15.11 -14.99 8.68
N PRO A 281 15.87 -16.03 9.08
CA PRO A 281 15.65 -17.39 8.57
C PRO A 281 14.30 -17.97 9.01
N ASP A 282 13.83 -17.56 10.20
CA ASP A 282 12.60 -18.06 10.82
C ASP A 282 12.09 -17.08 11.89
N GLY A 283 11.02 -17.48 12.58
CA GLY A 283 10.40 -16.73 13.68
C GLY A 283 11.02 -16.92 15.06
N SER A 284 12.20 -17.53 15.21
CA SER A 284 12.80 -17.85 16.53
C SER A 284 13.08 -16.62 17.40
N LYS A 285 13.23 -15.45 16.78
CA LYS A 285 13.45 -14.18 17.47
C LYS A 285 12.19 -13.32 17.59
N TRP A 286 11.05 -13.83 17.17
CA TRP A 286 9.78 -13.13 17.31
C TRP A 286 9.43 -12.97 18.79
N ALA A 287 9.34 -11.71 19.25
CA ALA A 287 9.13 -11.39 20.67
C ALA A 287 8.08 -10.28 20.81
N PRO A 288 6.79 -10.63 20.92
CA PRO A 288 5.72 -9.63 21.00
C PRO A 288 5.82 -8.73 22.23
N HIS A 289 5.81 -7.43 22.02
CA HIS A 289 5.75 -6.40 23.04
C HIS A 289 4.63 -5.42 22.70
N ALA A 290 3.51 -5.54 23.39
CA ALA A 290 2.35 -4.69 23.17
C ALA A 290 2.68 -3.23 23.50
N CYS A 291 2.16 -2.31 22.71
CA CYS A 291 2.10 -0.89 23.05
C CYS A 291 1.08 -0.65 24.19
N LYS A 292 1.09 0.52 24.78
CA LYS A 292 0.15 0.93 25.83
C LYS A 292 -0.72 2.07 25.33
N GLN A 293 -2.01 2.00 25.58
CA GLN A 293 -2.84 3.19 25.44
C GLN A 293 -2.55 4.10 26.63
N VAL A 294 -2.09 5.31 26.34
CA VAL A 294 -1.90 6.35 27.34
C VAL A 294 -3.06 7.31 27.19
N GLU A 295 -3.96 7.29 28.18
CA GLU A 295 -5.06 8.23 28.27
C GLU A 295 -4.53 9.61 28.67
N LYS A 296 -5.16 10.67 28.10
CA LYS A 296 -4.82 12.06 28.44
C LYS A 296 -5.44 12.47 29.76
#